data_c775780344b5de602ccf664e2ecd94bc
#
_entry.id   c775780344b5de602ccf664e2ecd94bc
#
_cell.length_a   1.000
_cell.length_b   1.000
_cell.length_c   1.000
_cell.angle_alpha   90.00
_cell.angle_beta   90.00
_cell.angle_gamma   90.00
#
_symmetry.space_group_name_H-M   'P 1'
#
loop_
_entity.id
_entity.type
_entity.pdbx_description
1 polymer ?
#
loop_
_entity_poly.entity_id
_entity_poly.type
_entity_poly.pdbx_seq_one_letter_code
_entity_poly.pdbx_strand_id
1 'polypeptide(L)'
;MRFLFVDRICELDKEKRVRAIKNVGWEEDFLEEVFPGLPIFSPAIVTEAAAQALSWLIVEARGFTVKPLITVLDSYVCHRHVQPGDQIEMEGVVESFQHESALASARVLINKTPAIEINHGVCYLYPLAELQDPQNARTQFQNLCEKGAAASPASSIRAPLITHGETRTQPQPVIDRILECEEGTHIVGIKNITMAADYFNDHFPLKPLLPGVIIMDALIRCARILIDRTLTAHGLDSKKAILSRSQKVKFRKFVQPGDQLQLQVKIQDFQPQRSTVTAKALVQDKMVATLSAEFSHMDRDEYIKAFLS
;
A
#
# COMPACT_ATOMS: atom_id res chain seq x y z
N MET A 1 2.88 -14.37 -8.87
CA MET A 1 3.19 -13.35 -7.83
C MET A 1 2.63 -13.79 -6.49
N ARG A 2 3.37 -13.63 -5.39
CA ARG A 2 2.88 -13.90 -4.03
C ARG A 2 2.50 -12.57 -3.39
N PHE A 3 1.33 -12.51 -2.75
CA PHE A 3 0.88 -11.32 -2.01
C PHE A 3 1.30 -11.41 -0.53
N LEU A 4 2.59 -11.66 -0.31
CA LEU A 4 3.21 -11.86 0.99
C LEU A 4 4.36 -10.88 1.15
N PHE A 5 4.22 -9.93 2.09
CA PHE A 5 5.13 -8.79 2.25
C PHE A 5 5.83 -8.77 3.61
N VAL A 6 5.89 -9.91 4.29
CA VAL A 6 6.68 -10.09 5.50
C VAL A 6 7.67 -11.22 5.26
N ASP A 7 8.97 -10.92 5.31
CA ASP A 7 10.01 -11.93 5.13
C ASP A 7 10.36 -12.61 6.45
N ARG A 8 10.23 -11.87 7.57
CA ARG A 8 10.58 -12.35 8.90
C ARG A 8 9.90 -11.54 10.00
N ILE A 9 9.45 -12.21 11.06
CA ILE A 9 9.06 -11.59 12.33
C ILE A 9 10.26 -11.65 13.26
N CYS A 10 10.79 -10.48 13.66
CA CYS A 10 11.98 -10.36 14.49
C CYS A 10 11.65 -10.35 15.98
N GLU A 11 10.55 -9.69 16.33
CA GLU A 11 10.05 -9.59 17.70
C GLU A 11 8.53 -9.59 17.70
N LEU A 12 7.95 -10.27 18.68
CA LEU A 12 6.51 -10.26 18.90
C LEU A 12 6.26 -10.29 20.41
N ASP A 13 5.69 -9.20 20.92
CA ASP A 13 5.16 -9.08 22.27
C ASP A 13 3.65 -9.26 22.20
N LYS A 14 3.16 -10.39 22.70
CA LYS A 14 1.75 -10.79 22.56
C LYS A 14 0.79 -9.65 22.91
N GLU A 15 -0.21 -9.46 22.04
CA GLU A 15 -1.27 -8.45 22.16
C GLU A 15 -0.80 -6.99 22.13
N LYS A 16 0.49 -6.70 22.04
CA LYS A 16 1.01 -5.33 22.12
C LYS A 16 1.71 -4.86 20.87
N ARG A 17 2.77 -5.53 20.47
CA ARG A 17 3.63 -5.05 19.39
C ARG A 17 4.28 -6.17 18.57
N VAL A 18 4.59 -5.83 17.33
CA VAL A 18 5.36 -6.67 16.42
C VAL A 18 6.45 -5.84 15.77
N ARG A 19 7.62 -6.47 15.55
CA ARG A 19 8.66 -5.95 14.67
C ARG A 19 8.98 -7.01 13.61
N ALA A 20 8.87 -6.61 12.37
CA ALA A 20 9.09 -7.48 11.21
C ALA A 20 9.95 -6.78 10.17
N ILE A 21 10.52 -7.53 9.25
CA ILE A 21 11.30 -7.01 8.13
C ILE A 21 10.82 -7.52 6.80
N LYS A 22 11.06 -6.72 5.75
CA LYS A 22 10.98 -7.09 4.36
C LYS A 22 12.18 -6.53 3.59
N ASN A 23 12.79 -7.36 2.76
CA ASN A 23 13.76 -6.91 1.77
C ASN A 23 13.02 -6.54 0.48
N VAL A 24 13.34 -5.41 -0.09
CA VAL A 24 12.73 -4.97 -1.35
C VAL A 24 13.72 -5.22 -2.49
N GLY A 25 13.37 -6.15 -3.35
CA GLY A 25 14.17 -6.55 -4.50
C GLY A 25 13.60 -6.04 -5.82
N TRP A 26 14.36 -6.23 -6.89
CA TRP A 26 13.90 -5.94 -8.25
C TRP A 26 12.81 -6.90 -8.74
N GLU A 27 12.60 -8.02 -8.05
CA GLU A 27 11.58 -9.02 -8.35
C GLU A 27 10.17 -8.61 -7.90
N GLU A 28 10.04 -7.49 -7.19
CA GLU A 28 8.74 -7.01 -6.73
C GLU A 28 7.85 -6.58 -7.91
N ASP A 29 6.63 -7.11 -7.97
CA ASP A 29 5.68 -6.82 -9.04
C ASP A 29 5.03 -5.42 -8.94
N PHE A 30 5.08 -4.80 -7.78
CA PHE A 30 4.48 -3.49 -7.51
C PHE A 30 5.50 -2.34 -7.51
N LEU A 31 6.59 -2.49 -8.25
CA LEU A 31 7.47 -1.36 -8.50
C LEU A 31 6.82 -0.42 -9.51
N GLU A 32 6.95 0.86 -9.26
CA GLU A 32 6.50 1.92 -10.15
C GLU A 32 7.58 2.98 -10.30
N GLU A 33 7.53 3.75 -11.38
CA GLU A 33 8.42 4.89 -11.58
C GLU A 33 7.61 6.19 -11.54
N VAL A 34 8.01 7.10 -10.69
CA VAL A 34 7.50 8.48 -10.69
C VAL A 34 8.26 9.30 -11.71
N PHE A 35 9.58 9.13 -11.73
CA PHE A 35 10.48 9.67 -12.75
C PHE A 35 11.24 8.51 -13.41
N PRO A 36 11.54 8.59 -14.71
CA PRO A 36 12.31 7.56 -15.41
C PRO A 36 13.60 7.19 -14.69
N GLY A 37 13.83 5.89 -14.48
CA GLY A 37 15.01 5.35 -13.80
C GLY A 37 15.02 5.53 -12.28
N LEU A 38 13.91 5.94 -11.67
CA LEU A 38 13.76 6.04 -10.22
C LEU A 38 12.60 5.14 -9.76
N PRO A 39 12.80 3.81 -9.73
CA PRO A 39 11.78 2.88 -9.29
C PRO A 39 11.56 2.99 -7.78
N ILE A 40 10.31 2.87 -7.38
CA ILE A 40 9.90 2.80 -5.99
C ILE A 40 8.96 1.61 -5.78
N PHE A 41 8.99 1.05 -4.59
CA PHE A 41 7.97 0.09 -4.18
C PHE A 41 6.71 0.86 -3.81
N SER A 42 5.57 0.54 -4.44
CA SER A 42 4.34 1.33 -4.29
C SER A 42 4.03 1.63 -2.82
N PRO A 43 3.82 2.89 -2.43
CA PRO A 43 3.50 3.28 -1.06
C PRO A 43 2.27 2.56 -0.49
N ALA A 44 1.26 2.26 -1.32
CA ALA A 44 0.10 1.49 -0.90
C ALA A 44 0.49 0.04 -0.51
N ILE A 45 1.44 -0.56 -1.24
CA ILE A 45 1.92 -1.92 -0.95
C ILE A 45 2.86 -1.93 0.27
N VAL A 46 3.65 -0.88 0.49
CA VAL A 46 4.41 -0.73 1.74
C VAL A 46 3.46 -0.65 2.94
N THR A 47 2.30 0.00 2.78
CA THR A 47 1.23 0.01 3.80
C THR A 47 0.69 -1.40 4.05
N GLU A 48 0.50 -2.19 3.00
CA GLU A 48 0.09 -3.60 3.13
C GLU A 48 1.12 -4.43 3.89
N ALA A 49 2.42 -4.25 3.62
CA ALA A 49 3.48 -4.96 4.33
C ALA A 49 3.38 -4.73 5.86
N ALA A 50 3.18 -3.48 6.27
CA ALA A 50 2.98 -3.13 7.68
C ALA A 50 1.66 -3.70 8.24
N ALA A 51 0.59 -3.68 7.44
CA ALA A 51 -0.69 -4.28 7.82
C ALA A 51 -0.60 -5.81 8.00
N GLN A 52 0.19 -6.49 7.16
CA GLN A 52 0.45 -7.92 7.30
C GLN A 52 1.26 -8.24 8.55
N ALA A 53 2.26 -7.43 8.90
CA ALA A 53 2.99 -7.60 10.17
C ALA A 53 2.04 -7.48 11.38
N LEU A 54 1.20 -6.43 11.42
CA LEU A 54 0.15 -6.26 12.43
C LEU A 54 -0.86 -7.42 12.42
N SER A 55 -1.23 -7.89 11.24
CA SER A 55 -2.15 -9.02 11.09
C SER A 55 -1.61 -10.27 11.78
N TRP A 56 -0.33 -10.58 11.66
CA TRP A 56 0.27 -11.73 12.34
C TRP A 56 0.23 -11.59 13.86
N LEU A 57 0.47 -10.40 14.40
CA LEU A 57 0.32 -10.13 15.84
C LEU A 57 -1.11 -10.40 16.31
N ILE A 58 -2.12 -9.89 15.59
CA ILE A 58 -3.54 -10.05 15.96
C ILE A 58 -3.99 -11.50 15.81
N VAL A 59 -3.59 -12.19 14.73
CA VAL A 59 -3.91 -13.59 14.49
C VAL A 59 -3.35 -14.49 15.59
N GLU A 60 -2.09 -14.27 15.99
CA GLU A 60 -1.46 -15.01 17.09
C GLU A 60 -2.13 -14.72 18.43
N ALA A 61 -2.35 -13.43 18.74
CA ALA A 61 -3.01 -13.01 19.98
C ALA A 61 -4.44 -13.59 20.14
N ARG A 62 -5.12 -13.84 19.02
CA ARG A 62 -6.44 -14.46 18.97
C ARG A 62 -6.43 -15.96 18.70
N GLY A 63 -5.30 -16.64 18.89
CA GLY A 63 -5.17 -18.10 18.79
C GLY A 63 -5.46 -18.66 17.40
N PHE A 64 -5.27 -17.88 16.32
CA PHE A 64 -5.54 -18.25 14.92
C PHE A 64 -7.02 -18.52 14.65
N THR A 65 -7.91 -17.79 15.30
CA THR A 65 -9.36 -17.89 15.07
C THR A 65 -9.89 -16.78 14.16
N VAL A 66 -9.19 -15.65 14.09
CA VAL A 66 -9.59 -14.47 13.32
C VAL A 66 -8.46 -13.96 12.42
N LYS A 67 -8.85 -13.21 11.38
CA LYS A 67 -7.99 -12.43 10.50
C LYS A 67 -8.44 -10.99 10.52
N PRO A 68 -7.57 -10.00 10.84
CA PRO A 68 -7.96 -8.59 10.78
C PRO A 68 -8.05 -8.14 9.33
N LEU A 69 -9.14 -7.45 8.99
CA LEU A 69 -9.37 -6.80 7.71
C LEU A 69 -9.52 -5.30 7.96
N ILE A 70 -8.67 -4.48 7.37
CA ILE A 70 -8.72 -3.03 7.55
C ILE A 70 -10.01 -2.49 6.95
N THR A 71 -10.75 -1.72 7.75
CA THR A 71 -12.00 -1.05 7.34
C THR A 71 -11.85 0.47 7.28
N VAL A 72 -11.06 1.03 8.18
CA VAL A 72 -10.76 2.47 8.23
C VAL A 72 -9.28 2.66 8.48
N LEU A 73 -8.71 3.63 7.82
CA LEU A 73 -7.38 4.16 8.09
C LEU A 73 -7.51 5.68 8.23
N ASP A 74 -7.21 6.20 9.43
CA ASP A 74 -7.35 7.63 9.71
C ASP A 74 -6.36 8.44 8.89
N SER A 75 -5.08 8.13 9.01
CA SER A 75 -4.04 8.79 8.23
C SER A 75 -2.88 7.89 7.86
N TYR A 76 -2.31 8.18 6.72
CA TYR A 76 -1.10 7.65 6.16
C TYR A 76 -0.21 8.83 5.76
N VAL A 77 1.04 8.83 6.19
CA VAL A 77 2.02 9.87 5.86
C VAL A 77 3.24 9.21 5.23
N CYS A 78 3.66 9.71 4.07
CA CYS A 78 4.86 9.27 3.37
C CYS A 78 5.96 10.33 3.52
N HIS A 79 7.02 9.98 4.24
CA HIS A 79 8.19 10.83 4.43
C HIS A 79 9.30 10.48 3.43
N ARG A 80 9.37 9.21 3.02
CA ARG A 80 10.38 8.68 2.13
C ARG A 80 9.82 7.51 1.33
N HIS A 81 10.23 7.41 0.06
CA HIS A 81 9.89 6.26 -0.77
C HIS A 81 10.88 5.11 -0.57
N VAL A 82 10.34 3.90 -0.63
CA VAL A 82 11.10 2.65 -0.57
C VAL A 82 11.55 2.26 -1.96
N GLN A 83 12.81 1.86 -2.09
CA GLN A 83 13.42 1.48 -3.38
C GLN A 83 13.92 0.03 -3.36
N PRO A 84 14.13 -0.60 -4.53
CA PRO A 84 14.89 -1.85 -4.61
C PRO A 84 16.26 -1.69 -3.94
N GLY A 85 16.62 -2.68 -3.12
CA GLY A 85 17.83 -2.66 -2.28
C GLY A 85 17.60 -2.19 -0.86
N ASP A 86 16.47 -1.54 -0.55
CA ASP A 86 16.13 -1.21 0.83
C ASP A 86 15.68 -2.47 1.60
N GLN A 87 16.05 -2.53 2.87
CA GLN A 87 15.39 -3.37 3.86
C GLN A 87 14.49 -2.48 4.71
N ILE A 88 13.19 -2.74 4.69
CA ILE A 88 12.24 -2.05 5.55
C ILE A 88 12.03 -2.82 6.84
N GLU A 89 12.01 -2.09 7.95
CA GLU A 89 11.59 -2.56 9.26
C GLU A 89 10.17 -2.04 9.53
N MET A 90 9.28 -2.95 9.89
CA MET A 90 7.88 -2.64 10.19
C MET A 90 7.65 -2.80 11.68
N GLU A 91 7.29 -1.72 12.35
CA GLU A 91 6.88 -1.72 13.74
C GLU A 91 5.37 -1.52 13.83
N GLY A 92 4.67 -2.48 14.42
CA GLY A 92 3.23 -2.44 14.62
C GLY A 92 2.84 -2.48 16.08
N VAL A 93 1.82 -1.70 16.45
CA VAL A 93 1.27 -1.66 17.80
C VAL A 93 -0.23 -1.83 17.75
N VAL A 94 -0.79 -2.71 18.57
CA VAL A 94 -2.22 -2.77 18.83
C VAL A 94 -2.54 -1.86 20.01
N GLU A 95 -3.34 -0.84 19.75
CA GLU A 95 -3.73 0.15 20.75
C GLU A 95 -4.89 -0.34 21.63
N SER A 96 -5.84 -1.05 21.01
CA SER A 96 -6.96 -1.66 21.73
C SER A 96 -7.60 -2.80 20.95
N PHE A 97 -8.15 -3.74 21.70
CA PHE A 97 -9.04 -4.79 21.20
C PHE A 97 -10.48 -4.54 21.64
N GLN A 98 -11.41 -4.73 20.72
CA GLN A 98 -12.84 -4.86 20.96
C GLN A 98 -13.28 -6.30 20.64
N HIS A 99 -14.57 -6.61 20.82
CA HIS A 99 -15.08 -7.95 20.54
C HIS A 99 -14.85 -8.36 19.08
N GLU A 100 -15.18 -7.49 18.12
CA GLU A 100 -15.10 -7.76 16.68
C GLU A 100 -14.12 -6.84 15.94
N SER A 101 -13.33 -6.05 16.65
CA SER A 101 -12.41 -5.10 16.03
C SER A 101 -11.13 -4.91 16.83
N ALA A 102 -10.12 -4.39 16.16
CA ALA A 102 -8.88 -3.92 16.76
C ALA A 102 -8.53 -2.54 16.21
N LEU A 103 -7.96 -1.70 17.06
CA LEU A 103 -7.34 -0.43 16.68
C LEU A 103 -5.83 -0.61 16.74
N ALA A 104 -5.14 -0.24 15.66
CA ALA A 104 -3.71 -0.44 15.54
C ALA A 104 -3.04 0.67 14.73
N SER A 105 -1.76 0.89 15.00
CA SER A 105 -0.89 1.81 14.26
C SER A 105 0.40 1.12 13.87
N ALA A 106 1.06 1.60 12.80
CA ALA A 106 2.34 1.05 12.36
C ALA A 106 3.27 2.15 11.86
N ARG A 107 4.57 1.85 11.89
CA ARG A 107 5.62 2.63 11.25
C ARG A 107 6.47 1.72 10.37
N VAL A 108 6.88 2.23 9.24
CA VAL A 108 7.87 1.60 8.38
C VAL A 108 9.14 2.43 8.43
N LEU A 109 10.24 1.79 8.73
CA LEU A 109 11.54 2.42 8.90
C LEU A 109 12.51 1.91 7.82
N ILE A 110 13.38 2.80 7.33
CA ILE A 110 14.57 2.47 6.55
C ILE A 110 15.76 3.00 7.31
N ASN A 111 16.71 2.14 7.68
CA ASN A 111 17.86 2.53 8.48
C ASN A 111 17.47 3.30 9.76
N LYS A 112 16.43 2.82 10.47
CA LYS A 112 15.86 3.41 11.70
C LYS A 112 15.21 4.80 11.50
N THR A 113 15.12 5.29 10.27
CA THR A 113 14.44 6.55 9.95
C THR A 113 13.03 6.27 9.45
N PRO A 114 11.99 6.96 9.95
CA PRO A 114 10.63 6.79 9.47
C PRO A 114 10.52 7.08 7.97
N ALA A 115 9.98 6.11 7.23
CA ALA A 115 9.63 6.25 5.83
C ALA A 115 8.13 6.43 5.66
N ILE A 116 7.34 5.66 6.40
CA ILE A 116 5.88 5.70 6.36
C ILE A 116 5.33 5.60 7.78
N GLU A 117 4.30 6.38 8.06
CA GLU A 117 3.50 6.31 9.29
C GLU A 117 2.04 6.03 8.97
N ILE A 118 1.46 5.08 9.68
CA ILE A 118 0.08 4.61 9.56
C ILE A 118 -0.57 4.76 10.93
N ASN A 119 -1.54 5.66 11.04
CA ASN A 119 -2.16 5.99 12.32
C ASN A 119 -3.61 5.55 12.37
N HIS A 120 -3.99 4.94 13.49
CA HIS A 120 -5.36 4.59 13.86
C HIS A 120 -6.10 3.79 12.79
N GLY A 121 -5.53 2.65 12.40
CA GLY A 121 -6.18 1.67 11.55
C GLY A 121 -7.21 0.86 12.34
N VAL A 122 -8.48 0.91 11.96
CA VAL A 122 -9.53 0.04 12.50
C VAL A 122 -9.65 -1.19 11.63
N CYS A 123 -9.47 -2.35 12.24
CA CYS A 123 -9.61 -3.65 11.60
C CYS A 123 -10.85 -4.37 12.15
N TYR A 124 -11.67 -4.93 11.26
CA TYR A 124 -12.69 -5.91 11.62
C TYR A 124 -12.04 -7.30 11.76
N LEU A 125 -12.38 -8.04 12.80
CA LEU A 125 -11.84 -9.37 13.07
C LEU A 125 -12.73 -10.44 12.40
N TYR A 126 -12.33 -10.84 11.20
CA TYR A 126 -13.07 -11.83 10.40
C TYR A 126 -12.69 -13.26 10.79
N PRO A 127 -13.64 -14.25 10.79
CA PRO A 127 -13.31 -15.64 11.06
C PRO A 127 -12.24 -16.17 10.10
N LEU A 128 -11.10 -16.61 10.63
CA LEU A 128 -9.95 -17.05 9.82
C LEU A 128 -10.30 -18.25 8.93
N ALA A 129 -11.07 -19.20 9.47
CA ALA A 129 -11.44 -20.43 8.77
C ALA A 129 -12.29 -20.19 7.50
N GLU A 130 -12.93 -19.03 7.36
CA GLU A 130 -13.64 -18.66 6.13
C GLU A 130 -12.72 -18.12 5.03
N LEU A 131 -11.48 -17.72 5.39
CA LEU A 131 -10.52 -17.09 4.48
C LEU A 131 -9.42 -18.05 4.07
N GLN A 132 -8.90 -18.83 5.02
CA GLN A 132 -7.83 -19.79 4.83
C GLN A 132 -7.82 -20.85 5.91
N ASP A 133 -7.12 -21.97 5.68
CA ASP A 133 -6.93 -23.00 6.69
C ASP A 133 -6.11 -22.47 7.88
N PRO A 134 -6.65 -22.53 9.12
CA PRO A 134 -5.94 -22.09 10.31
C PRO A 134 -4.61 -22.82 10.56
N GLN A 135 -4.50 -24.10 10.18
CA GLN A 135 -3.25 -24.85 10.33
C GLN A 135 -2.16 -24.35 9.37
N ASN A 136 -2.53 -24.02 8.14
CA ASN A 136 -1.60 -23.40 7.19
C ASN A 136 -1.15 -22.03 7.69
N ALA A 137 -2.04 -21.24 8.29
CA ALA A 137 -1.68 -19.95 8.89
C ALA A 137 -0.69 -20.13 10.05
N ARG A 138 -0.86 -21.13 10.92
CA ARG A 138 0.09 -21.44 11.99
C ARG A 138 1.47 -21.80 11.45
N THR A 139 1.52 -22.65 10.43
CA THR A 139 2.77 -23.07 9.80
C THR A 139 3.48 -21.88 9.15
N GLN A 140 2.76 -20.99 8.45
CA GLN A 140 3.34 -19.77 7.89
C GLN A 140 3.92 -18.87 8.97
N PHE A 141 3.17 -18.64 10.04
CA PHE A 141 3.62 -17.83 11.18
C PHE A 141 4.89 -18.40 11.82
N GLN A 142 4.94 -19.71 12.09
CA GLN A 142 6.12 -20.37 12.63
C GLN A 142 7.34 -20.18 11.72
N ASN A 143 7.19 -20.38 10.42
CA ASN A 143 8.26 -20.18 9.45
C ASN A 143 8.80 -18.73 9.43
N LEU A 144 7.91 -17.73 9.64
CA LEU A 144 8.32 -16.32 9.72
C LEU A 144 9.10 -16.03 11.03
N CYS A 145 8.74 -16.70 12.14
CA CYS A 145 9.39 -16.52 13.43
C CYS A 145 10.72 -17.30 13.54
N GLU A 146 10.82 -18.53 13.02
CA GLU A 146 12.01 -19.38 13.10
C GLU A 146 13.24 -18.74 12.43
N LYS A 147 13.02 -17.90 11.42
CA LYS A 147 14.08 -17.12 10.76
C LYS A 147 14.52 -15.90 11.58
N GLY A 148 13.92 -15.68 12.77
CA GLY A 148 13.97 -14.41 13.52
C GLY A 148 15.29 -14.08 14.21
N ALA A 149 16.23 -14.98 14.34
CA ALA A 149 17.34 -14.81 15.29
C ALA A 149 18.47 -13.84 14.89
N ALA A 150 18.53 -13.30 13.70
CA ALA A 150 19.48 -12.24 13.34
C ALA A 150 18.99 -11.42 12.14
N ALA A 151 18.47 -10.24 12.37
CA ALA A 151 18.50 -9.22 11.35
C ALA A 151 19.97 -8.83 11.13
N SER A 152 20.53 -9.11 9.97
CA SER A 152 21.80 -8.48 9.60
C SER A 152 21.58 -6.96 9.62
N PRO A 153 22.51 -6.18 10.19
CA PRO A 153 22.37 -4.74 10.15
C PRO A 153 22.24 -4.33 8.68
N ALA A 154 21.18 -3.57 8.39
CA ALA A 154 21.00 -3.02 7.06
C ALA A 154 22.29 -2.31 6.65
N SER A 155 22.80 -2.65 5.48
CA SER A 155 24.01 -1.98 4.98
C SER A 155 23.68 -0.50 4.82
N SER A 156 24.39 0.35 5.52
CA SER A 156 24.30 1.81 5.38
C SER A 156 24.93 2.32 4.08
N ILE A 157 25.40 1.41 3.23
CA ILE A 157 26.03 1.75 1.95
C ILE A 157 24.92 2.04 0.95
N ARG A 158 24.69 3.32 0.68
CA ARG A 158 23.94 3.80 -0.48
C ARG A 158 24.80 3.68 -1.72
N ALA A 159 24.82 2.51 -2.32
CA ALA A 159 25.31 2.39 -3.67
C ALA A 159 24.29 3.03 -4.65
N PRO A 160 24.72 3.66 -5.73
CA PRO A 160 23.79 4.09 -6.77
C PRO A 160 22.98 2.89 -7.25
N LEU A 161 21.67 3.10 -7.47
CA LEU A 161 20.81 2.06 -8.05
C LEU A 161 21.42 1.55 -9.35
N ILE A 162 21.53 0.24 -9.47
CA ILE A 162 21.88 -0.39 -10.74
C ILE A 162 20.72 -0.11 -11.69
N THR A 163 20.92 0.77 -12.68
CA THR A 163 19.95 0.97 -13.74
C THR A 163 20.03 -0.24 -14.67
N HIS A 164 19.13 -1.19 -14.51
CA HIS A 164 18.94 -2.24 -15.50
C HIS A 164 18.28 -1.60 -16.73
N GLY A 165 19.02 -1.50 -17.85
CA GLY A 165 18.45 -1.05 -19.12
C GLY A 165 17.27 -1.93 -19.54
N GLU A 166 16.21 -1.32 -19.96
CA GLU A 166 15.08 -1.73 -20.83
C GLU A 166 14.40 -3.12 -20.70
N THR A 167 14.79 -4.02 -19.81
CA THR A 167 14.25 -5.39 -19.80
C THR A 167 13.25 -5.69 -18.72
N ARG A 168 12.62 -4.69 -18.11
CA ARG A 168 11.58 -4.94 -17.14
C ARG A 168 10.22 -5.07 -17.80
N THR A 169 9.52 -6.15 -17.47
CA THR A 169 8.07 -6.27 -17.66
C THR A 169 7.42 -5.03 -17.04
N GLN A 170 6.61 -4.32 -17.83
CA GLN A 170 5.92 -3.12 -17.33
C GLN A 170 5.17 -3.46 -16.03
N PRO A 171 5.17 -2.55 -15.04
CA PRO A 171 4.39 -2.74 -13.83
C PRO A 171 2.96 -3.12 -14.21
N GLN A 172 2.37 -4.08 -13.50
CA GLN A 172 0.99 -4.50 -13.73
C GLN A 172 0.07 -3.27 -13.73
N PRO A 173 -0.70 -3.01 -14.80
CA PRO A 173 -1.58 -1.87 -14.84
C PRO A 173 -2.65 -2.02 -13.75
N VAL A 174 -2.67 -1.09 -12.81
CA VAL A 174 -3.66 -1.06 -11.73
C VAL A 174 -4.98 -0.41 -12.19
N ILE A 175 -4.96 0.26 -13.33
CA ILE A 175 -6.11 0.87 -14.01
C ILE A 175 -6.17 0.31 -15.42
N ASP A 176 -7.33 -0.18 -15.84
CA ASP A 176 -7.47 -0.78 -17.17
C ASP A 176 -7.79 0.25 -18.25
N ARG A 177 -8.56 1.28 -17.88
CA ARG A 177 -8.96 2.35 -18.83
C ARG A 177 -9.36 3.63 -18.12
N ILE A 178 -9.02 4.77 -18.72
CA ILE A 178 -9.59 6.07 -18.38
C ILE A 178 -10.79 6.30 -19.31
N LEU A 179 -11.93 6.60 -18.72
CA LEU A 179 -13.19 6.87 -19.44
C LEU A 179 -13.35 8.36 -19.71
N GLU A 180 -12.96 9.18 -18.74
CA GLU A 180 -13.11 10.63 -18.76
C GLU A 180 -11.96 11.28 -17.98
N CYS A 181 -11.46 12.40 -18.45
CA CYS A 181 -10.48 13.21 -17.76
C CYS A 181 -10.61 14.67 -18.18
N GLU A 182 -10.97 15.52 -17.23
CA GLU A 182 -11.03 16.98 -17.37
C GLU A 182 -9.95 17.58 -16.47
N GLU A 183 -8.92 18.17 -17.10
CA GLU A 183 -7.78 18.77 -16.39
C GLU A 183 -8.27 19.83 -15.40
N GLY A 184 -7.69 19.84 -14.21
CA GLY A 184 -8.07 20.74 -13.12
C GLY A 184 -9.33 20.35 -12.36
N THR A 185 -10.12 19.39 -12.85
CA THR A 185 -11.44 19.07 -12.31
C THR A 185 -11.55 17.63 -11.83
N HIS A 186 -11.60 16.64 -12.76
CA HIS A 186 -11.85 15.25 -12.37
C HIS A 186 -11.34 14.23 -13.39
N ILE A 187 -11.29 12.97 -12.93
CA ILE A 187 -10.99 11.80 -13.76
C ILE A 187 -11.90 10.64 -13.36
N VAL A 188 -12.31 9.85 -14.37
CA VAL A 188 -13.04 8.59 -14.19
C VAL A 188 -12.27 7.49 -14.90
N GLY A 189 -11.92 6.44 -14.14
CA GLY A 189 -11.26 5.24 -14.65
C GLY A 189 -12.02 3.98 -14.31
N ILE A 190 -11.64 2.86 -14.91
CA ILE A 190 -12.15 1.52 -14.58
C ILE A 190 -11.01 0.56 -14.34
N LYS A 191 -11.29 -0.40 -13.45
CA LYS A 191 -10.50 -1.60 -13.22
C LYS A 191 -11.42 -2.82 -13.18
N ASN A 192 -11.15 -3.79 -14.04
CA ASN A 192 -11.85 -5.07 -14.02
C ASN A 192 -11.16 -6.01 -13.01
N ILE A 193 -11.94 -6.68 -12.21
CA ILE A 193 -11.42 -7.60 -11.21
C ILE A 193 -11.49 -9.01 -11.78
N THR A 194 -10.34 -9.51 -12.21
CA THR A 194 -10.20 -10.83 -12.83
C THR A 194 -9.64 -11.86 -11.86
N MET A 195 -10.19 -13.07 -11.89
CA MET A 195 -9.67 -14.20 -11.11
C MET A 195 -8.26 -14.63 -11.55
N ALA A 196 -7.78 -14.18 -12.71
CA ALA A 196 -6.43 -14.44 -13.19
C ALA A 196 -5.34 -13.68 -12.41
N ALA A 197 -5.70 -12.76 -11.52
CA ALA A 197 -4.73 -12.02 -10.71
C ALA A 197 -4.20 -12.89 -9.57
N ASP A 198 -2.89 -13.09 -9.55
CA ASP A 198 -2.20 -14.01 -8.63
C ASP A 198 -2.37 -13.68 -7.16
N TYR A 199 -2.63 -12.42 -6.79
CA TYR A 199 -2.82 -12.03 -5.40
C TYR A 199 -4.03 -12.73 -4.74
N PHE A 200 -4.98 -13.28 -5.50
CA PHE A 200 -6.08 -14.06 -4.95
C PHE A 200 -5.65 -15.43 -4.40
N ASN A 201 -4.47 -15.93 -4.78
CA ASN A 201 -3.90 -17.14 -4.19
C ASN A 201 -3.55 -16.96 -2.70
N ASP A 202 -3.30 -15.74 -2.28
CA ASP A 202 -2.91 -15.39 -0.91
C ASP A 202 -3.98 -14.54 -0.20
N HIS A 203 -4.87 -13.83 -0.95
CA HIS A 203 -5.84 -12.88 -0.41
C HIS A 203 -7.29 -13.10 -0.90
N PHE A 204 -8.03 -14.13 -0.54
CA PHE A 204 -7.69 -15.26 0.33
C PHE A 204 -8.03 -16.56 -0.40
N PRO A 205 -7.35 -17.71 -0.11
CA PRO A 205 -7.56 -18.96 -0.86
C PRO A 205 -8.98 -19.49 -0.87
N LEU A 206 -9.71 -19.41 0.25
CA LEU A 206 -11.09 -19.89 0.36
C LEU A 206 -12.14 -18.83 0.01
N LYS A 207 -11.76 -17.56 -0.01
CA LYS A 207 -12.66 -16.44 -0.30
C LYS A 207 -11.88 -15.32 -1.01
N PRO A 208 -11.77 -15.36 -2.35
CA PRO A 208 -11.04 -14.35 -3.11
C PRO A 208 -11.64 -12.95 -2.90
N LEU A 209 -10.92 -12.09 -2.21
CA LEU A 209 -11.28 -10.69 -1.98
C LEU A 209 -10.19 -9.79 -2.54
N LEU A 210 -10.59 -8.72 -3.23
CA LEU A 210 -9.61 -7.73 -3.69
C LEU A 210 -8.98 -7.03 -2.48
N PRO A 211 -7.63 -7.02 -2.38
CA PRO A 211 -6.96 -6.27 -1.31
C PRO A 211 -7.35 -4.79 -1.33
N GLY A 212 -7.71 -4.24 -0.19
CA GLY A 212 -8.11 -2.83 -0.08
C GLY A 212 -7.02 -1.87 -0.55
N VAL A 213 -5.75 -2.22 -0.34
CA VAL A 213 -4.60 -1.43 -0.80
C VAL A 213 -4.48 -1.38 -2.32
N ILE A 214 -4.95 -2.37 -3.06
CA ILE A 214 -5.02 -2.34 -4.54
C ILE A 214 -6.07 -1.32 -4.99
N ILE A 215 -7.20 -1.19 -4.28
CA ILE A 215 -8.19 -0.14 -4.55
C ILE A 215 -7.58 1.24 -4.26
N MET A 216 -6.88 1.36 -3.12
CA MET A 216 -6.18 2.60 -2.74
C MET A 216 -5.13 2.99 -3.78
N ASP A 217 -4.27 2.04 -4.22
CA ASP A 217 -3.27 2.27 -5.25
C ASP A 217 -3.90 2.72 -6.59
N ALA A 218 -5.00 2.08 -7.01
CA ALA A 218 -5.74 2.48 -8.21
C ALA A 218 -6.27 3.93 -8.12
N LEU A 219 -6.83 4.32 -6.98
CA LEU A 219 -7.31 5.68 -6.76
C LEU A 219 -6.17 6.71 -6.73
N ILE A 220 -5.04 6.38 -6.10
CA ILE A 220 -3.84 7.24 -6.07
C ILE A 220 -3.27 7.41 -7.48
N ARG A 221 -3.18 6.35 -8.28
CA ARG A 221 -2.70 6.43 -9.66
C ARG A 221 -3.65 7.23 -10.55
N CYS A 222 -4.97 7.08 -10.40
CA CYS A 222 -5.93 7.97 -11.08
C CYS A 222 -5.70 9.44 -10.71
N ALA A 223 -5.48 9.73 -9.42
CA ALA A 223 -5.20 11.08 -8.96
C ALA A 223 -3.92 11.63 -9.58
N ARG A 224 -2.84 10.84 -9.61
CA ARG A 224 -1.56 11.24 -10.25
C ARG A 224 -1.73 11.55 -11.73
N ILE A 225 -2.46 10.72 -12.48
CA ILE A 225 -2.74 10.97 -13.91
C ILE A 225 -3.46 12.30 -14.08
N LEU A 226 -4.51 12.57 -13.29
CA LEU A 226 -5.25 13.81 -13.35
C LEU A 226 -4.37 15.03 -13.03
N ILE A 227 -3.61 14.95 -11.94
CA ILE A 227 -2.75 16.06 -11.50
C ILE A 227 -1.62 16.31 -12.50
N ASP A 228 -0.95 15.26 -12.99
CA ASP A 228 0.14 15.39 -13.97
C ASP A 228 -0.35 16.04 -15.27
N ARG A 229 -1.53 15.66 -15.76
CA ARG A 229 -2.17 16.33 -16.91
C ARG A 229 -2.49 17.79 -16.61
N THR A 230 -2.99 18.07 -15.41
CA THR A 230 -3.29 19.45 -14.98
C THR A 230 -2.00 20.28 -14.89
N LEU A 231 -0.90 19.72 -14.36
CA LEU A 231 0.41 20.38 -14.33
C LEU A 231 0.87 20.73 -15.75
N THR A 232 0.79 19.79 -16.69
CA THR A 232 1.12 20.03 -18.11
C THR A 232 0.27 21.14 -18.70
N ALA A 233 -1.06 21.14 -18.47
CA ALA A 233 -1.96 22.20 -18.95
C ALA A 233 -1.62 23.59 -18.38
N HIS A 234 -0.90 23.64 -17.24
CA HIS A 234 -0.40 24.89 -16.63
C HIS A 234 1.07 25.19 -16.97
N GLY A 235 1.69 24.47 -17.91
CA GLY A 235 3.10 24.68 -18.29
C GLY A 235 4.12 24.22 -17.24
N LEU A 236 3.77 23.29 -16.39
CA LEU A 236 4.61 22.73 -15.32
C LEU A 236 5.03 21.28 -15.62
N ASP A 237 5.43 21.00 -16.87
CA ASP A 237 5.69 19.65 -17.39
C ASP A 237 6.83 18.91 -16.68
N SER A 238 7.80 19.64 -16.11
CA SER A 238 8.91 19.06 -15.35
C SER A 238 8.49 18.50 -14.00
N LYS A 239 7.33 18.91 -13.48
CA LYS A 239 6.83 18.49 -12.18
C LYS A 239 5.92 17.26 -12.28
N LYS A 240 5.96 16.43 -11.22
CA LYS A 240 5.11 15.27 -11.03
C LYS A 240 4.38 15.32 -9.69
N ALA A 241 3.22 14.70 -9.64
CA ALA A 241 2.45 14.56 -8.42
C ALA A 241 3.02 13.45 -7.52
N ILE A 242 3.52 13.82 -6.36
CA ILE A 242 4.11 12.94 -5.35
C ILE A 242 3.15 12.83 -4.17
N LEU A 243 2.69 11.62 -3.86
CA LEU A 243 1.82 11.41 -2.70
C LEU A 243 2.57 11.74 -1.41
N SER A 244 2.09 12.72 -0.66
CA SER A 244 2.63 13.11 0.64
C SER A 244 1.80 12.52 1.78
N ARG A 245 0.47 12.49 1.62
CA ARG A 245 -0.44 12.05 2.66
C ARG A 245 -1.74 11.49 2.09
N SER A 246 -2.30 10.48 2.75
CA SER A 246 -3.67 10.04 2.52
C SER A 246 -4.43 10.02 3.84
N GLN A 247 -5.71 10.35 3.82
CA GLN A 247 -6.55 10.47 5.01
C GLN A 247 -7.94 9.95 4.75
N LYS A 248 -8.64 9.62 5.86
CA LYS A 248 -10.05 9.21 5.83
C LYS A 248 -10.29 8.06 4.86
N VAL A 249 -9.32 7.15 4.75
CA VAL A 249 -9.46 5.96 3.92
C VAL A 249 -10.51 5.05 4.56
N LYS A 250 -11.51 4.65 3.78
CA LYS A 250 -12.58 3.77 4.26
C LYS A 250 -12.87 2.71 3.22
N PHE A 251 -12.85 1.45 3.63
CA PHE A 251 -13.30 0.31 2.85
C PHE A 251 -14.65 -0.14 3.40
N ARG A 252 -15.69 -0.14 2.55
CA ARG A 252 -17.09 -0.31 2.97
C ARG A 252 -17.68 -1.64 2.59
N LYS A 253 -17.16 -2.25 1.52
CA LYS A 253 -17.66 -3.52 0.97
C LYS A 253 -16.50 -4.30 0.38
N PHE A 254 -16.63 -5.60 0.43
CA PHE A 254 -15.73 -6.50 -0.29
C PHE A 254 -15.94 -6.39 -1.79
N VAL A 255 -14.86 -6.44 -2.54
CA VAL A 255 -14.82 -6.51 -3.99
C VAL A 255 -14.25 -7.86 -4.38
N GLN A 256 -14.85 -8.51 -5.36
CA GLN A 256 -14.55 -9.89 -5.72
C GLN A 256 -14.27 -10.03 -7.23
N PRO A 257 -13.65 -11.12 -7.67
CA PRO A 257 -13.55 -11.42 -9.10
C PRO A 257 -14.92 -11.40 -9.80
N GLY A 258 -14.95 -10.77 -10.97
CA GLY A 258 -16.17 -10.49 -11.73
C GLY A 258 -16.76 -9.09 -11.51
N ASP A 259 -16.35 -8.39 -10.45
CA ASP A 259 -16.71 -6.99 -10.27
C ASP A 259 -15.92 -6.09 -11.24
N GLN A 260 -16.49 -4.92 -11.54
CA GLN A 260 -15.81 -3.81 -12.21
C GLN A 260 -15.82 -2.60 -11.27
N LEU A 261 -14.63 -2.11 -10.92
CA LEU A 261 -14.48 -0.87 -10.18
C LEU A 261 -14.57 0.32 -11.13
N GLN A 262 -15.41 1.27 -10.80
CA GLN A 262 -15.34 2.62 -11.31
C GLN A 262 -14.57 3.48 -10.32
N LEU A 263 -13.50 4.11 -10.78
CA LEU A 263 -12.58 4.94 -10.00
C LEU A 263 -12.88 6.40 -10.32
N GLN A 264 -13.29 7.19 -9.36
CA GLN A 264 -13.60 8.61 -9.53
C GLN A 264 -12.73 9.45 -8.62
N VAL A 265 -12.02 10.41 -9.20
CA VAL A 265 -11.18 11.36 -8.45
C VAL A 265 -11.57 12.78 -8.84
N LYS A 266 -11.61 13.68 -7.86
CA LYS A 266 -11.85 15.11 -8.04
C LYS A 266 -10.78 15.92 -7.35
N ILE A 267 -10.22 16.91 -8.04
CA ILE A 267 -9.36 17.94 -7.43
C ILE A 267 -10.24 18.83 -6.55
N GLN A 268 -9.77 19.09 -5.32
CA GLN A 268 -10.44 19.99 -4.37
C GLN A 268 -9.71 21.33 -4.28
N ASP A 269 -8.38 21.27 -4.34
CA ASP A 269 -7.51 22.44 -4.38
C ASP A 269 -6.32 22.12 -5.28
N PHE A 270 -5.92 23.07 -6.12
CA PHE A 270 -4.77 22.95 -6.99
C PHE A 270 -3.92 24.24 -6.90
N GLN A 271 -2.66 24.07 -6.58
CA GLN A 271 -1.65 25.13 -6.55
C GLN A 271 -0.38 24.61 -7.24
N PRO A 272 0.51 25.48 -7.76
CA PRO A 272 1.73 25.05 -8.48
C PRO A 272 2.64 24.10 -7.69
N GLN A 273 2.57 24.09 -6.36
CA GLN A 273 3.43 23.28 -5.47
C GLN A 273 2.71 22.08 -4.87
N ARG A 274 1.39 22.09 -4.85
CA ARG A 274 0.59 21.04 -4.19
C ARG A 274 -0.82 20.94 -4.73
N SER A 275 -1.45 19.80 -4.50
CA SER A 275 -2.87 19.63 -4.72
C SER A 275 -3.51 18.70 -3.69
N THR A 276 -4.81 18.86 -3.49
CA THR A 276 -5.62 17.94 -2.69
C THR A 276 -6.74 17.35 -3.55
N VAL A 277 -7.02 16.08 -3.31
CA VAL A 277 -8.06 15.35 -4.04
C VAL A 277 -8.99 14.60 -3.09
N THR A 278 -10.20 14.36 -3.54
CA THR A 278 -11.07 13.32 -2.99
C THR A 278 -11.26 12.23 -4.03
N ALA A 279 -11.27 10.99 -3.58
CA ALA A 279 -11.38 9.83 -4.44
C ALA A 279 -12.38 8.81 -3.88
N LYS A 280 -13.09 8.12 -4.78
CA LYS A 280 -14.01 7.04 -4.45
C LYS A 280 -13.98 5.95 -5.51
N ALA A 281 -14.17 4.72 -5.04
CA ALA A 281 -14.37 3.55 -5.88
C ALA A 281 -15.80 3.04 -5.72
N LEU A 282 -16.42 2.64 -6.83
CA LEU A 282 -17.78 2.12 -6.87
C LEU A 282 -17.80 0.77 -7.61
N VAL A 283 -18.72 -0.10 -7.21
CA VAL A 283 -19.15 -1.30 -7.95
C VAL A 283 -20.65 -1.20 -8.12
N GLN A 284 -21.17 -1.22 -9.35
CA GLN A 284 -22.61 -1.07 -9.66
C GLN A 284 -23.23 0.12 -8.90
N ASP A 285 -22.59 1.29 -9.00
CA ASP A 285 -22.98 2.56 -8.34
C ASP A 285 -22.96 2.55 -6.80
N LYS A 286 -22.57 1.44 -6.18
CA LYS A 286 -22.42 1.35 -4.73
C LYS A 286 -20.98 1.65 -4.32
N MET A 287 -20.82 2.58 -3.40
CA MET A 287 -19.50 2.98 -2.88
C MET A 287 -18.83 1.84 -2.12
N VAL A 288 -17.62 1.45 -2.56
CA VAL A 288 -16.82 0.39 -1.92
C VAL A 288 -15.61 0.94 -1.18
N ALA A 289 -15.04 2.06 -1.65
CA ALA A 289 -13.94 2.73 -0.95
C ALA A 289 -13.96 4.24 -1.16
N THR A 290 -13.37 4.98 -0.21
CA THR A 290 -13.13 6.43 -0.30
C THR A 290 -11.79 6.79 0.32
N LEU A 291 -11.18 7.87 -0.16
CA LEU A 291 -10.02 8.51 0.46
C LEU A 291 -9.96 9.99 0.11
N SER A 292 -9.19 10.74 0.89
CA SER A 292 -8.66 12.06 0.55
C SER A 292 -7.15 11.97 0.51
N ALA A 293 -6.50 12.68 -0.42
CA ALA A 293 -5.06 12.64 -0.55
C ALA A 293 -4.48 14.02 -0.87
N GLU A 294 -3.25 14.24 -0.40
CA GLU A 294 -2.45 15.42 -0.64
C GLU A 294 -1.22 15.03 -1.45
N PHE A 295 -0.93 15.81 -2.48
CA PHE A 295 0.21 15.63 -3.36
C PHE A 295 1.08 16.87 -3.37
N SER A 296 2.38 16.68 -3.25
CA SER A 296 3.38 17.72 -3.55
C SER A 296 3.76 17.64 -5.03
N HIS A 297 3.99 18.77 -5.66
CA HIS A 297 4.41 18.85 -7.07
C HIS A 297 5.91 19.16 -7.12
N MET A 298 6.71 18.19 -7.57
CA MET A 298 8.16 18.26 -7.54
C MET A 298 8.75 17.96 -8.91
N ASP A 299 9.84 18.62 -9.23
CA ASP A 299 10.74 18.17 -10.29
C ASP A 299 11.60 16.99 -9.79
N ARG A 300 12.43 16.45 -10.69
CA ARG A 300 13.24 15.26 -10.40
C ARG A 300 14.24 15.49 -9.26
N ASP A 301 14.89 16.64 -9.21
CA ASP A 301 15.94 16.93 -8.23
C ASP A 301 15.32 17.23 -6.84
N GLU A 302 14.23 18.00 -6.81
CA GLU A 302 13.42 18.21 -5.60
C GLU A 302 12.95 16.86 -5.01
N TYR A 303 12.47 15.97 -5.87
CA TYR A 303 12.00 14.64 -5.46
C TYR A 303 13.13 13.76 -4.88
N ILE A 304 14.27 13.67 -5.55
CA ILE A 304 15.43 12.91 -5.05
C ILE A 304 15.84 13.41 -3.66
N LYS A 305 15.93 14.72 -3.51
CA LYS A 305 16.31 15.34 -2.23
C LYS A 305 15.29 15.09 -1.12
N ALA A 306 14.00 15.14 -1.43
CA ALA A 306 12.93 15.05 -0.43
C ALA A 306 12.60 13.61 -0.04
N PHE A 307 12.61 12.66 -0.99
CA PHE A 307 12.06 11.33 -0.80
C PHE A 307 13.05 10.16 -0.98
N LEU A 308 14.22 10.41 -1.54
CA LEU A 308 15.23 9.36 -1.80
C LEU A 308 16.55 9.60 -1.09
N SER A 309 16.72 10.74 -0.40
CA SER A 309 17.97 11.10 0.32
C SER A 309 18.08 10.48 1.70
#